data_eb0f0b0d3915183498570fdf053f42a8
#
_entry.id   eb0f0b0d3915183498570fdf053f42a8
#
_cell.length_a   1.000
_cell.length_b   1.000
_cell.length_c   1.000
_cell.angle_alpha   90.00
_cell.angle_beta   90.00
_cell.angle_gamma   90.00
#
_symmetry.space_group_name_H-M   'P 1'
#
loop_
_entity.id
_entity.type
_entity.pdbx_description
1 polymer ?
#
loop_
_entity_poly.entity_id
_entity_poly.type
_entity_poly.pdbx_seq_one_letter_code
_entity_poly.pdbx_strand_id
1 'polypeptide(L)'
;SVYTPGSTPVSGKYKGRNVVLIIWESFAREWVGGLNQDIPGYQGFTPFIDSLMQRSYVFTNGYSNSQKSIDAMPAIFASVLKPHVPFVLSIYSGNNITALPARLDSMGYSTAFFHGAPNGSMGFNAFVMQAGVKEYYGKTEYANDADYDGNWGIWDEKFLQYVAHQIGSLRQPFFAAEFTLSSHHPFRVPEEYQKVLPKGTIPMHQAVAYTDMALRKFLDRKSTR
;
A
#
# COMPACT_ATOMS: atom_id res chain seq x y z
N SER A 1 13.03 -17.65 23.22
CA SER A 1 12.22 -18.75 22.72
C SER A 1 11.86 -18.46 21.25
N VAL A 2 12.16 -19.39 20.36
CA VAL A 2 11.72 -19.30 18.96
C VAL A 2 10.23 -19.58 18.96
N TYR A 3 9.42 -18.59 18.58
CA TYR A 3 7.98 -18.78 18.39
C TYR A 3 7.76 -19.72 17.21
N THR A 4 7.18 -20.87 17.44
CA THR A 4 6.70 -21.77 16.38
C THR A 4 5.21 -21.53 16.20
N PRO A 5 4.78 -20.94 15.05
CA PRO A 5 3.36 -20.71 14.80
C PRO A 5 2.60 -22.03 14.79
N GLY A 6 1.49 -22.09 15.50
CA GLY A 6 0.54 -23.20 15.38
C GLY A 6 -0.15 -23.20 14.01
N SER A 7 -0.77 -24.32 13.65
CA SER A 7 -1.63 -24.40 12.47
C SER A 7 -2.85 -23.47 12.63
N THR A 8 -3.16 -22.69 11.60
CA THR A 8 -4.32 -21.80 11.55
C THR A 8 -5.22 -22.16 10.37
N PRO A 9 -6.49 -21.71 10.33
CA PRO A 9 -7.37 -21.94 9.17
C PRO A 9 -6.80 -21.41 7.84
N VAL A 10 -5.86 -20.44 7.90
CA VAL A 10 -5.18 -19.90 6.72
C VAL A 10 -3.83 -20.57 6.45
N SER A 11 -3.39 -21.50 7.29
CA SER A 11 -2.18 -22.29 7.05
C SER A 11 -2.39 -23.22 5.85
N GLY A 12 -1.44 -23.28 4.96
CA GLY A 12 -1.55 -24.08 3.75
C GLY A 12 -0.21 -24.40 3.11
N LYS A 13 -0.27 -25.23 2.05
CA LYS A 13 0.90 -25.52 1.22
C LYS A 13 1.17 -24.34 0.28
N TYR A 14 2.45 -24.03 0.11
CA TYR A 14 2.90 -23.09 -0.91
C TYR A 14 2.36 -23.46 -2.30
N LYS A 15 1.76 -22.48 -2.99
CA LYS A 15 1.11 -22.67 -4.30
C LYS A 15 1.69 -21.78 -5.41
N GLY A 16 2.73 -20.99 -5.13
CA GLY A 16 3.32 -20.08 -6.11
C GLY A 16 2.34 -19.04 -6.67
N ARG A 17 1.42 -18.53 -5.85
CA ARG A 17 0.46 -17.52 -6.30
C ARG A 17 1.12 -16.15 -6.41
N ASN A 18 0.64 -15.34 -7.34
CA ASN A 18 0.97 -13.93 -7.40
C ASN A 18 0.47 -13.20 -6.14
N VAL A 19 1.27 -12.25 -5.66
CA VAL A 19 0.94 -11.43 -4.49
C VAL A 19 0.96 -9.96 -4.88
N VAL A 20 -0.12 -9.25 -4.58
CA VAL A 20 -0.19 -7.80 -4.64
C VAL A 20 -0.42 -7.29 -3.22
N LEU A 21 0.50 -6.45 -2.75
CA LEU A 21 0.43 -5.78 -1.45
C LEU A 21 0.14 -4.30 -1.68
N ILE A 22 -0.98 -3.81 -1.17
CA ILE A 22 -1.31 -2.38 -1.18
C ILE A 22 -1.10 -1.82 0.21
N ILE A 23 -0.24 -0.82 0.33
CA ILE A 23 0.00 -0.06 1.56
C ILE A 23 -0.70 1.28 1.39
N TRP A 24 -1.78 1.49 2.12
CA TRP A 24 -2.59 2.68 1.98
C TRP A 24 -2.15 3.79 2.94
N GLU A 25 -1.71 4.91 2.37
CA GLU A 25 -1.30 6.09 3.12
C GLU A 25 -2.44 6.66 3.97
N SER A 26 -2.17 7.03 5.21
CA SER A 26 -3.12 7.64 6.16
C SER A 26 -4.42 6.84 6.38
N PHE A 27 -4.40 5.53 6.10
CA PHE A 27 -5.56 4.68 6.29
C PHE A 27 -5.73 4.28 7.76
N ALA A 28 -6.96 4.36 8.24
CA ALA A 28 -7.29 4.01 9.61
C ALA A 28 -8.67 3.34 9.70
N ARG A 29 -8.89 2.59 10.77
CA ARG A 29 -10.12 1.85 11.03
C ARG A 29 -11.37 2.75 10.97
N GLU A 30 -11.27 3.97 11.48
CA GLU A 30 -12.38 4.92 11.55
C GLU A 30 -12.98 5.28 10.19
N TRP A 31 -12.25 5.12 9.08
CA TRP A 31 -12.75 5.39 7.74
C TRP A 31 -13.65 4.29 7.18
N VAL A 32 -13.65 3.11 7.80
CA VAL A 32 -14.30 1.90 7.30
C VAL A 32 -15.67 1.72 7.97
N GLY A 33 -16.75 1.88 7.22
CA GLY A 33 -18.12 1.75 7.75
C GLY A 33 -18.40 0.38 8.35
N GLY A 34 -17.98 -0.69 7.69
CA GLY A 34 -18.13 -2.05 8.14
C GLY A 34 -17.42 -2.42 9.46
N LEU A 35 -16.43 -1.62 9.87
CA LEU A 35 -15.71 -1.79 11.15
C LEU A 35 -16.26 -0.90 12.28
N ASN A 36 -17.26 -0.03 12.00
CA ASN A 36 -17.82 0.94 12.93
C ASN A 36 -19.36 0.87 12.96
N GLN A 37 -19.91 -0.32 12.86
CA GLN A 37 -21.37 -0.57 12.83
C GLN A 37 -22.07 -0.27 14.17
N ASP A 38 -21.29 -0.12 15.23
CA ASP A 38 -21.76 0.30 16.56
C ASP A 38 -22.07 1.81 16.63
N ILE A 39 -21.68 2.60 15.62
CA ILE A 39 -21.96 4.04 15.53
C ILE A 39 -23.24 4.25 14.69
N PRO A 40 -24.38 4.67 15.30
CA PRO A 40 -25.61 4.83 14.57
C PRO A 40 -25.50 5.80 13.38
N GLY A 41 -25.87 5.34 12.18
CA GLY A 41 -25.88 6.14 10.96
C GLY A 41 -24.52 6.42 10.33
N TYR A 42 -23.42 5.91 10.90
CA TYR A 42 -22.10 6.06 10.31
C TYR A 42 -21.89 5.06 9.16
N GLN A 43 -21.51 5.56 7.99
CA GLN A 43 -21.29 4.74 6.79
C GLN A 43 -19.82 4.67 6.36
N GLY A 44 -18.93 5.44 7.02
CA GLY A 44 -17.53 5.54 6.62
C GLY A 44 -17.31 6.25 5.28
N PHE A 45 -16.10 6.11 4.74
CA PHE A 45 -15.67 6.76 3.50
C PHE A 45 -15.07 5.77 2.50
N THR A 46 -15.17 4.47 2.76
CA THR A 46 -14.53 3.40 1.98
C THR A 46 -15.54 2.32 1.55
N PRO A 47 -16.57 2.68 0.76
CA PRO A 47 -17.62 1.73 0.37
C PRO A 47 -17.09 0.55 -0.46
N PHE A 48 -16.00 0.72 -1.20
CA PHE A 48 -15.37 -0.38 -1.93
C PHE A 48 -14.69 -1.37 -0.97
N ILE A 49 -13.93 -0.87 0.02
CA ILE A 49 -13.34 -1.73 1.06
C ILE A 49 -14.44 -2.46 1.84
N ASP A 50 -15.53 -1.80 2.21
CA ASP A 50 -16.67 -2.43 2.89
C ASP A 50 -17.23 -3.61 2.06
N SER A 51 -17.37 -3.43 0.76
CA SER A 51 -17.77 -4.51 -0.16
C SER A 51 -16.73 -5.62 -0.26
N LEU A 52 -15.45 -5.28 -0.29
CA LEU A 52 -14.35 -6.24 -0.38
C LEU A 52 -14.24 -7.09 0.89
N MET A 53 -14.48 -6.51 2.06
CA MET A 53 -14.44 -7.19 3.36
C MET A 53 -15.39 -8.40 3.42
N GLN A 54 -16.55 -8.35 2.73
CA GLN A 54 -17.52 -9.43 2.75
C GLN A 54 -17.01 -10.76 2.15
N ARG A 55 -15.91 -10.71 1.40
CA ARG A 55 -15.28 -11.88 0.75
C ARG A 55 -13.77 -11.97 1.02
N SER A 56 -13.34 -11.40 2.13
CA SER A 56 -11.93 -11.30 2.52
C SER A 56 -11.74 -11.74 3.95
N TYR A 57 -10.49 -12.06 4.31
CA TYR A 57 -10.10 -12.13 5.71
C TYR A 57 -9.87 -10.71 6.25
N VAL A 58 -10.56 -10.38 7.33
CA VAL A 58 -10.50 -9.05 7.95
C VAL A 58 -9.87 -9.16 9.33
N PHE A 59 -8.79 -8.43 9.56
CA PHE A 59 -8.13 -8.33 10.85
C PHE A 59 -8.72 -7.15 11.62
N THR A 60 -9.61 -7.41 12.55
CA THR A 60 -10.34 -6.38 13.31
C THR A 60 -9.49 -5.70 14.37
N ASN A 61 -8.38 -6.32 14.78
CA ASN A 61 -7.44 -5.83 15.79
C ASN A 61 -6.04 -5.61 15.19
N GLY A 62 -5.97 -4.94 14.04
CA GLY A 62 -4.72 -4.52 13.42
C GLY A 62 -4.20 -3.22 14.03
N TYR A 63 -2.90 -3.16 14.30
CA TYR A 63 -2.23 -1.98 14.83
C TYR A 63 -1.02 -1.62 13.96
N SER A 64 -0.84 -0.33 13.71
CA SER A 64 0.36 0.15 13.04
C SER A 64 1.56 0.13 13.99
N ASN A 65 2.76 -0.08 13.45
CA ASN A 65 4.01 0.00 14.22
C ASN A 65 4.37 1.45 14.60
N SER A 66 3.90 2.42 13.83
CA SER A 66 4.22 3.85 14.00
C SER A 66 3.15 4.71 13.33
N GLN A 67 3.21 6.01 13.60
CA GLN A 67 2.37 7.03 12.98
C GLN A 67 3.01 7.67 11.73
N LYS A 68 4.14 7.15 11.25
CA LYS A 68 4.87 7.70 10.11
C LYS A 68 5.08 6.66 9.02
N SER A 69 4.83 7.03 7.79
CA SER A 69 4.95 6.17 6.60
C SER A 69 6.36 5.59 6.43
N ILE A 70 7.40 6.34 6.80
CA ILE A 70 8.79 5.90 6.75
C ILE A 70 9.08 4.64 7.58
N ASP A 71 8.27 4.37 8.62
CA ASP A 71 8.41 3.20 9.49
C ASP A 71 7.63 1.98 8.96
N ALA A 72 6.72 2.19 8.01
CA ALA A 72 5.86 1.13 7.49
C ALA A 72 6.65 0.08 6.70
N MET A 73 7.55 0.52 5.81
CA MET A 73 8.28 -0.39 4.94
C MET A 73 9.18 -1.38 5.69
N PRO A 74 10.03 -0.94 6.65
CA PRO A 74 10.81 -1.86 7.49
C PRO A 74 9.94 -2.84 8.29
N ALA A 75 8.81 -2.36 8.82
CA ALA A 75 7.88 -3.20 9.58
C ALA A 75 7.22 -4.27 8.71
N ILE A 76 6.71 -3.90 7.54
CA ILE A 76 5.98 -4.80 6.64
C ILE A 76 6.92 -5.79 5.96
N PHE A 77 8.06 -5.35 5.45
CA PHE A 77 8.93 -6.19 4.63
C PHE A 77 9.91 -7.03 5.46
N ALA A 78 10.34 -6.54 6.61
CA ALA A 78 11.38 -7.18 7.41
C ALA A 78 11.02 -7.39 8.88
N SER A 79 9.79 -7.07 9.30
CA SER A 79 9.36 -7.12 10.71
C SER A 79 10.24 -6.28 11.66
N VAL A 80 10.85 -5.24 11.13
CA VAL A 80 11.69 -4.32 11.90
C VAL A 80 10.79 -3.25 12.52
N LEU A 81 10.57 -3.36 13.82
CA LEU A 81 9.82 -2.36 14.59
C LEU A 81 10.67 -1.11 14.79
N LYS A 82 10.00 0.06 14.85
CA LYS A 82 10.65 1.32 15.18
C LYS A 82 10.95 1.39 16.68
N PRO A 83 12.22 1.42 17.12
CA PRO A 83 12.52 1.63 18.54
C PRO A 83 12.39 3.10 18.97
N HIS A 84 13.21 4.00 18.43
CA HIS A 84 13.22 5.44 18.75
C HIS A 84 13.28 6.31 17.50
N VAL A 85 14.09 5.94 16.52
CA VAL A 85 14.21 6.62 15.22
C VAL A 85 13.83 5.66 14.11
N PRO A 86 13.32 6.15 12.96
CA PRO A 86 13.07 5.31 11.80
C PRO A 86 14.29 4.51 11.39
N PHE A 87 14.13 3.22 11.08
CA PHE A 87 15.22 2.32 10.68
C PHE A 87 16.08 2.93 9.57
N VAL A 88 15.45 3.47 8.52
CA VAL A 88 16.14 4.04 7.36
C VAL A 88 16.95 5.30 7.68
N LEU A 89 16.71 5.95 8.82
CA LEU A 89 17.46 7.12 9.30
C LEU A 89 18.43 6.75 10.44
N SER A 90 18.47 5.50 10.85
CA SER A 90 19.32 5.04 11.96
C SER A 90 20.71 4.63 11.46
N ILE A 91 21.63 4.47 12.39
CA ILE A 91 22.96 3.90 12.12
C ILE A 91 22.90 2.44 11.64
N TYR A 92 21.74 1.80 11.77
CA TYR A 92 21.51 0.42 11.36
C TYR A 92 20.96 0.30 9.93
N SER A 93 20.70 1.43 9.24
CA SER A 93 20.12 1.44 7.88
C SER A 93 20.94 0.68 6.85
N GLY A 94 22.26 0.55 7.05
CA GLY A 94 23.15 -0.23 6.19
C GLY A 94 23.30 -1.70 6.57
N ASN A 95 22.65 -2.18 7.62
CA ASN A 95 22.77 -3.58 8.04
C ASN A 95 22.05 -4.52 7.06
N ASN A 96 22.61 -5.72 6.89
CA ASN A 96 21.91 -6.78 6.15
C ASN A 96 20.62 -7.16 6.89
N ILE A 97 19.53 -7.19 6.15
CA ILE A 97 18.22 -7.59 6.65
C ILE A 97 17.69 -8.80 5.90
N THR A 98 17.01 -9.69 6.58
CA THR A 98 16.24 -10.76 5.94
C THR A 98 14.82 -10.26 5.75
N ALA A 99 14.45 -10.00 4.51
CA ALA A 99 13.16 -9.42 4.17
C ALA A 99 12.32 -10.34 3.27
N LEU A 100 11.01 -10.13 3.29
CA LEU A 100 10.04 -10.91 2.52
C LEU A 100 10.34 -10.90 1.00
N PRO A 101 10.63 -9.75 0.36
CA PRO A 101 10.94 -9.74 -1.07
C PRO A 101 12.16 -10.61 -1.42
N ALA A 102 13.25 -10.54 -0.64
CA ALA A 102 14.43 -11.36 -0.88
C ALA A 102 14.14 -12.86 -0.75
N ARG A 103 13.29 -13.26 0.20
CA ARG A 103 12.86 -14.65 0.33
C ARG A 103 12.01 -15.12 -0.85
N LEU A 104 11.08 -14.27 -1.31
CA LEU A 104 10.26 -14.60 -2.47
C LEU A 104 11.08 -14.65 -3.76
N ASP A 105 12.03 -13.73 -3.94
CA ASP A 105 12.98 -13.77 -5.06
C ASP A 105 13.75 -15.11 -5.09
N SER A 106 14.28 -15.57 -3.94
CA SER A 106 14.95 -16.87 -3.84
C SER A 106 14.06 -18.08 -4.15
N MET A 107 12.73 -17.90 -4.09
CA MET A 107 11.73 -18.89 -4.50
C MET A 107 11.27 -18.72 -5.95
N GLY A 108 11.91 -17.84 -6.72
CA GLY A 108 11.66 -17.62 -8.13
C GLY A 108 10.60 -16.57 -8.47
N TYR A 109 10.17 -15.75 -7.51
CA TYR A 109 9.27 -14.62 -7.77
C TYR A 109 9.99 -13.47 -8.47
N SER A 110 9.31 -12.81 -9.41
CA SER A 110 9.65 -11.44 -9.78
C SER A 110 9.17 -10.51 -8.65
N THR A 111 9.99 -9.51 -8.30
CA THR A 111 9.67 -8.60 -7.19
C THR A 111 9.70 -7.15 -7.66
N ALA A 112 8.61 -6.41 -7.45
CA ALA A 112 8.47 -5.02 -7.86
C ALA A 112 7.87 -4.17 -6.73
N PHE A 113 8.30 -2.92 -6.64
CA PHE A 113 7.75 -1.92 -5.74
C PHE A 113 7.36 -0.67 -6.51
N PHE A 114 6.19 -0.13 -6.17
CA PHE A 114 5.56 1.01 -6.82
C PHE A 114 5.28 2.10 -5.80
N HIS A 115 5.66 3.34 -6.14
CA HIS A 115 5.37 4.50 -5.31
C HIS A 115 5.40 5.77 -6.15
N GLY A 116 4.26 6.38 -6.41
CA GLY A 116 4.10 7.51 -7.34
C GLY A 116 4.84 8.79 -6.98
N ALA A 117 5.57 8.83 -5.87
CA ALA A 117 6.43 9.96 -5.47
C ALA A 117 7.70 10.08 -6.32
N PRO A 118 8.40 11.23 -6.29
CA PRO A 118 9.75 11.35 -6.81
C PRO A 118 10.67 10.26 -6.24
N ASN A 119 11.48 9.65 -7.10
CA ASN A 119 12.38 8.55 -6.69
C ASN A 119 13.31 9.02 -5.57
N GLY A 120 13.46 8.19 -4.54
CA GLY A 120 14.23 8.53 -3.33
C GLY A 120 13.42 9.15 -2.20
N SER A 121 12.14 9.50 -2.41
CA SER A 121 11.26 10.00 -1.34
C SER A 121 11.26 9.04 -0.15
N MET A 122 11.42 9.57 1.07
CA MET A 122 11.48 8.84 2.34
C MET A 122 12.50 7.68 2.39
N GLY A 123 13.45 7.63 1.46
CA GLY A 123 14.43 6.54 1.36
C GLY A 123 13.84 5.19 0.93
N PHE A 124 12.60 5.17 0.44
CA PHE A 124 11.92 3.92 0.07
C PHE A 124 12.67 3.15 -1.01
N ASN A 125 13.15 3.81 -2.07
CA ASN A 125 13.91 3.15 -3.11
C ASN A 125 15.12 2.37 -2.53
N ALA A 126 15.96 3.04 -1.75
CA ALA A 126 17.14 2.41 -1.15
C ALA A 126 16.74 1.24 -0.24
N PHE A 127 15.73 1.42 0.60
CA PHE A 127 15.28 0.37 1.52
C PHE A 127 14.70 -0.84 0.79
N VAL A 128 13.83 -0.66 -0.20
CA VAL A 128 13.20 -1.82 -0.87
C VAL A 128 14.21 -2.60 -1.71
N MET A 129 15.20 -1.94 -2.31
CA MET A 129 16.31 -2.61 -2.99
C MET A 129 17.14 -3.43 -2.00
N GLN A 130 17.47 -2.88 -0.83
CA GLN A 130 18.13 -3.61 0.26
C GLN A 130 17.29 -4.80 0.74
N ALA A 131 15.96 -4.66 0.77
CA ALA A 131 15.02 -5.72 1.13
C ALA A 131 14.86 -6.81 0.04
N GLY A 132 15.53 -6.66 -1.13
CA GLY A 132 15.56 -7.65 -2.20
C GLY A 132 14.52 -7.46 -3.31
N VAL A 133 13.86 -6.31 -3.37
CA VAL A 133 13.05 -5.93 -4.53
C VAL A 133 13.98 -5.70 -5.72
N LYS A 134 13.59 -6.16 -6.92
CA LYS A 134 14.41 -6.06 -8.14
C LYS A 134 14.02 -4.88 -9.02
N GLU A 135 12.76 -4.49 -9.01
CA GLU A 135 12.24 -3.44 -9.86
C GLU A 135 11.54 -2.36 -9.02
N TYR A 136 11.91 -1.11 -9.23
CA TYR A 136 11.30 0.05 -8.58
C TYR A 136 10.66 0.94 -9.64
N TYR A 137 9.41 1.32 -9.40
CA TYR A 137 8.63 2.19 -10.27
C TYR A 137 8.12 3.38 -9.47
N GLY A 138 8.72 4.54 -9.72
CA GLY A 138 8.34 5.81 -9.12
C GLY A 138 7.79 6.81 -10.15
N LYS A 139 7.82 8.08 -9.78
CA LYS A 139 7.42 9.18 -10.67
C LYS A 139 8.29 9.22 -11.94
N THR A 140 9.58 8.88 -11.83
CA THR A 140 10.50 8.86 -12.98
C THR A 140 10.08 7.83 -14.03
N GLU A 141 9.74 6.61 -13.61
CA GLU A 141 9.31 5.54 -14.50
C GLU A 141 7.89 5.75 -15.03
N TYR A 142 7.04 6.48 -14.29
CA TYR A 142 5.72 6.90 -14.75
C TYR A 142 5.81 7.90 -15.91
N ALA A 143 6.76 8.83 -15.85
CA ALA A 143 7.15 9.74 -16.93
C ALA A 143 6.04 10.64 -17.50
N ASN A 144 5.02 10.99 -16.71
CA ASN A 144 3.97 11.95 -17.11
C ASN A 144 3.66 12.92 -15.96
N ASP A 145 4.22 14.10 -16.01
CA ASP A 145 4.03 15.15 -15.01
C ASP A 145 2.64 15.80 -15.03
N ALA A 146 1.83 15.57 -16.05
CA ALA A 146 0.46 16.09 -16.10
C ALA A 146 -0.45 15.47 -15.01
N ASP A 147 -0.09 14.28 -14.52
CA ASP A 147 -0.81 13.58 -13.48
C ASP A 147 -0.21 13.81 -12.06
N TYR A 148 0.75 14.75 -11.93
CA TYR A 148 1.37 15.11 -10.65
C TYR A 148 0.43 15.99 -9.81
N ASP A 149 0.26 15.67 -8.53
CA ASP A 149 -0.64 16.36 -7.60
C ASP A 149 -0.16 17.75 -7.15
N GLY A 150 1.06 18.13 -7.53
CA GLY A 150 1.71 19.37 -7.14
C GLY A 150 2.38 19.35 -5.76
N ASN A 151 2.34 18.22 -5.02
CA ASN A 151 2.92 18.10 -3.68
C ASN A 151 3.77 16.85 -3.51
N TRP A 152 3.17 15.67 -3.63
CA TRP A 152 3.78 14.41 -3.23
C TRP A 152 4.12 13.49 -4.38
N GLY A 153 3.23 13.39 -5.38
CA GLY A 153 3.45 12.46 -6.47
C GLY A 153 2.29 12.38 -7.46
N ILE A 154 2.26 11.31 -8.20
CA ILE A 154 1.21 11.03 -9.17
C ILE A 154 -0.09 10.67 -8.44
N TRP A 155 -1.22 11.21 -8.89
CA TRP A 155 -2.53 10.87 -8.34
C TRP A 155 -2.78 9.36 -8.31
N ASP A 156 -3.25 8.82 -7.17
CA ASP A 156 -3.43 7.38 -6.95
C ASP A 156 -4.25 6.70 -8.05
N GLU A 157 -5.31 7.32 -8.55
CA GLU A 157 -6.10 6.73 -9.64
C GLU A 157 -5.24 6.47 -10.89
N LYS A 158 -4.44 7.45 -11.27
CA LYS A 158 -3.57 7.37 -12.44
C LYS A 158 -2.43 6.38 -12.22
N PHE A 159 -1.80 6.48 -11.06
CA PHE A 159 -0.67 5.62 -10.72
C PHE A 159 -1.09 4.15 -10.56
N LEU A 160 -2.22 3.85 -9.93
CA LEU A 160 -2.73 2.48 -9.82
C LEU A 160 -3.08 1.86 -11.18
N GLN A 161 -3.55 2.66 -12.17
CA GLN A 161 -3.72 2.17 -13.54
C GLN A 161 -2.39 1.82 -14.20
N TYR A 162 -1.35 2.62 -13.96
CA TYR A 162 0.01 2.30 -14.39
C TYR A 162 0.53 1.03 -13.69
N VAL A 163 0.37 0.91 -12.37
CA VAL A 163 0.70 -0.30 -11.61
C VAL A 163 0.02 -1.54 -12.20
N ALA A 164 -1.27 -1.46 -12.50
CA ALA A 164 -2.02 -2.56 -13.12
C ALA A 164 -1.43 -2.99 -14.47
N HIS A 165 -0.96 -2.02 -15.27
CA HIS A 165 -0.29 -2.30 -16.53
C HIS A 165 1.06 -3.00 -16.31
N GLN A 166 1.92 -2.45 -15.45
CA GLN A 166 3.26 -3.00 -15.18
C GLN A 166 3.19 -4.41 -14.58
N ILE A 167 2.31 -4.65 -13.61
CA ILE A 167 2.10 -5.98 -13.03
C ILE A 167 1.70 -7.01 -14.11
N GLY A 168 0.97 -6.57 -15.14
CA GLY A 168 0.59 -7.42 -16.27
C GLY A 168 1.77 -7.96 -17.07
N SER A 169 2.91 -7.31 -17.02
CA SER A 169 4.14 -7.66 -17.73
C SER A 169 5.14 -8.43 -16.86
N LEU A 170 4.92 -8.53 -15.55
CA LEU A 170 5.84 -9.27 -14.66
C LEU A 170 5.78 -10.77 -14.94
N ARG A 171 6.95 -11.40 -14.91
CA ARG A 171 7.04 -12.87 -14.92
C ARG A 171 6.43 -13.46 -13.66
N GLN A 172 5.60 -14.47 -13.83
CA GLN A 172 4.94 -15.17 -12.71
C GLN A 172 5.82 -16.30 -12.15
N PRO A 173 5.71 -16.62 -10.85
CA PRO A 173 4.96 -15.86 -9.87
C PRO A 173 5.61 -14.51 -9.55
N PHE A 174 4.82 -13.52 -9.13
CA PHE A 174 5.35 -12.22 -8.75
C PHE A 174 4.86 -11.76 -7.37
N PHE A 175 5.66 -10.91 -6.75
CA PHE A 175 5.33 -10.09 -5.60
C PHE A 175 5.42 -8.61 -6.01
N ALA A 176 4.30 -7.91 -5.99
CA ALA A 176 4.23 -6.50 -6.29
C ALA A 176 3.68 -5.75 -5.07
N ALA A 177 4.40 -4.76 -4.59
CA ALA A 177 3.94 -3.90 -3.50
C ALA A 177 3.76 -2.47 -4.00
N GLU A 178 2.68 -1.81 -3.61
CA GLU A 178 2.38 -0.42 -3.94
C GLU A 178 2.08 0.35 -2.68
N PHE A 179 2.57 1.59 -2.61
CA PHE A 179 2.33 2.53 -1.52
C PHE A 179 1.62 3.76 -2.07
N THR A 180 0.34 3.96 -1.68
CA THR A 180 -0.50 5.08 -2.14
C THR A 180 -0.05 6.43 -1.58
N LEU A 181 -0.51 7.53 -2.16
CA LEU A 181 -0.09 8.88 -1.80
C LEU A 181 -1.23 9.87 -1.58
N SER A 182 -2.32 9.76 -2.33
CA SER A 182 -3.30 10.86 -2.45
C SER A 182 -4.06 11.17 -1.16
N SER A 183 -4.09 10.23 -0.20
CA SER A 183 -4.65 10.47 1.13
C SER A 183 -3.68 11.11 2.13
N HIS A 184 -2.50 11.57 1.67
CA HIS A 184 -1.56 12.33 2.49
C HIS A 184 -1.99 13.81 2.65
N HIS A 185 -1.58 14.46 3.75
CA HIS A 185 -1.72 15.91 3.88
C HIS A 185 -1.08 16.65 2.67
N PRO A 186 -1.72 17.64 2.07
CA PRO A 186 -2.87 18.45 2.49
C PRO A 186 -4.25 17.90 2.09
N PHE A 187 -4.40 16.60 1.81
CA PHE A 187 -5.67 15.91 1.56
C PHE A 187 -6.42 16.46 0.34
N ARG A 188 -5.69 16.72 -0.74
CA ARG A 188 -6.28 17.17 -1.99
C ARG A 188 -6.83 15.99 -2.79
N VAL A 189 -7.82 16.29 -3.63
CA VAL A 189 -8.32 15.38 -4.67
C VAL A 189 -8.39 16.13 -5.99
N PRO A 190 -8.28 15.45 -7.15
CA PRO A 190 -8.44 16.09 -8.45
C PRO A 190 -9.78 16.83 -8.56
N GLU A 191 -9.81 17.93 -9.30
CA GLU A 191 -10.96 18.83 -9.39
C GLU A 191 -12.25 18.12 -9.82
N GLU A 192 -12.15 17.19 -10.76
CA GLU A 192 -13.27 16.37 -11.24
C GLU A 192 -13.94 15.55 -10.16
N TYR A 193 -13.23 15.21 -9.07
CA TYR A 193 -13.76 14.40 -7.97
C TYR A 193 -14.24 15.22 -6.78
N GLN A 194 -13.90 16.52 -6.69
CA GLN A 194 -14.27 17.38 -5.56
C GLN A 194 -15.78 17.55 -5.34
N LYS A 195 -16.56 17.43 -6.43
CA LYS A 195 -18.03 17.55 -6.37
C LYS A 195 -18.75 16.20 -6.30
N VAL A 196 -18.05 15.13 -6.56
CA VAL A 196 -18.62 13.78 -6.71
C VAL A 196 -18.42 12.94 -5.46
N LEU A 197 -17.24 13.06 -4.83
CA LEU A 197 -16.90 12.30 -3.65
C LEU A 197 -17.42 12.96 -2.36
N PRO A 198 -17.77 12.15 -1.34
CA PRO A 198 -18.24 12.69 -0.07
C PRO A 198 -17.14 13.51 0.60
N LYS A 199 -17.48 14.72 1.05
CA LYS A 199 -16.51 15.61 1.72
C LYS A 199 -16.30 15.26 3.19
N GLY A 200 -17.35 14.73 3.85
CA GLY A 200 -17.32 14.51 5.27
C GLY A 200 -17.14 15.83 6.07
N THR A 201 -16.53 15.72 7.25
CA THR A 201 -16.32 16.85 8.18
C THR A 201 -14.90 17.39 8.18
N ILE A 202 -13.94 16.65 7.62
CA ILE A 202 -12.54 17.05 7.47
C ILE A 202 -12.03 16.70 6.06
N PRO A 203 -11.01 17.41 5.54
CA PRO A 203 -10.49 17.18 4.17
C PRO A 203 -10.02 15.74 3.91
N MET A 204 -9.48 15.06 4.91
CA MET A 204 -9.02 13.68 4.82
C MET A 204 -10.12 12.71 4.39
N HIS A 205 -11.38 12.93 4.77
CA HIS A 205 -12.49 12.08 4.39
C HIS A 205 -12.65 11.96 2.88
N GLN A 206 -12.55 13.08 2.17
CA GLN A 206 -12.65 13.09 0.71
C GLN A 206 -11.43 12.44 0.05
N ALA A 207 -10.23 12.66 0.60
CA ALA A 207 -9.01 12.04 0.08
C ALA A 207 -9.01 10.52 0.25
N VAL A 208 -9.49 10.02 1.39
CA VAL A 208 -9.69 8.58 1.62
C VAL A 208 -10.72 7.99 0.66
N ALA A 209 -11.86 8.67 0.46
CA ALA A 209 -12.87 8.24 -0.51
C ALA A 209 -12.33 8.23 -1.95
N TYR A 210 -11.42 9.14 -2.29
CA TYR A 210 -10.75 9.15 -3.59
C TYR A 210 -9.86 7.92 -3.78
N THR A 211 -9.03 7.58 -2.79
CA THR A 211 -8.17 6.39 -2.87
C THR A 211 -8.99 5.09 -2.87
N ASP A 212 -10.11 5.02 -2.13
CA ASP A 212 -11.05 3.89 -2.19
C ASP A 212 -11.60 3.67 -3.61
N MET A 213 -12.02 4.75 -4.26
CA MET A 213 -12.47 4.74 -5.66
C MET A 213 -11.35 4.32 -6.62
N ALA A 214 -10.12 4.81 -6.39
CA ALA A 214 -8.95 4.46 -7.20
C ALA A 214 -8.60 2.97 -7.08
N LEU A 215 -8.65 2.41 -5.88
CA LEU A 215 -8.46 0.97 -5.62
C LEU A 215 -9.56 0.12 -6.28
N ARG A 216 -10.82 0.57 -6.23
CA ARG A 216 -11.89 -0.09 -6.98
C ARG A 216 -11.56 -0.22 -8.46
N LYS A 217 -11.20 0.89 -9.10
CA LYS A 217 -10.83 0.91 -10.53
C LYS A 217 -9.61 0.01 -10.84
N PHE A 218 -8.64 -0.04 -9.92
CA PHE A 218 -7.48 -0.92 -10.04
C PHE A 218 -7.87 -2.40 -10.04
N LEU A 219 -8.72 -2.83 -9.09
CA LEU A 219 -9.12 -4.22 -8.95
C LEU A 219 -10.10 -4.65 -10.06
N ASP A 220 -11.02 -3.78 -10.48
CA ASP A 220 -11.92 -4.05 -11.61
C ASP A 220 -11.11 -4.33 -12.89
N ARG A 221 -10.08 -3.55 -13.16
CA ARG A 221 -9.18 -3.78 -14.31
C ARG A 221 -8.39 -5.07 -14.20
N LYS A 222 -7.99 -5.47 -12.98
CA LYS A 222 -7.25 -6.71 -12.74
C LYS A 222 -8.12 -7.94 -12.86
N SER A 223 -9.39 -7.86 -12.47
CA SER A 223 -10.33 -8.99 -12.55
C SER A 223 -10.78 -9.31 -13.97
N THR A 224 -10.58 -8.38 -14.92
CA THR A 224 -10.95 -8.54 -16.33
C THR A 224 -9.82 -9.06 -17.21
N ARG A 225 -8.68 -9.40 -16.64
CA ARG A 225 -7.51 -10.01 -17.28
C ARG A 225 -7.11 -11.30 -16.56
#